data_2bf1d83e2141135e83ddc6345971ca2b
#
_entry.id   2bf1d83e2141135e83ddc6345971ca2b
#
_cell.length_a   1.000
_cell.length_b   1.000
_cell.length_c   1.000
_cell.angle_alpha   90.00
_cell.angle_beta   90.00
_cell.angle_gamma   90.00
#
_symmetry.space_group_name_H-M   'P 1'
#
loop_
_entity.id
_entity.type
_entity.pdbx_description
1 polymer ?
#
loop_
_entity_poly.entity_id
_entity_poly.type
_entity_poly.pdbx_seq_one_letter_code
_entity_poly.pdbx_strand_id
1 'polypeptide(L)'
;MRNLRAHIFHQAYRFVCMLGLVCICTSCHWQEAKEVIVLADSIDQTEHVIYDDTVALRKVIHTLNNPLGRTFQRSTLGKAFYYMGRNYSLSNQIAEAADCYIEADRLQIDDPIYRGRVNSCIGYICAQNNNDSLALIFYERASEHFKASDNHWYYAQILLNRSECCIRLHNYFIADSLLQIAKSYQLDSAYQARYYETLGLYFYEQQQYDSALVYFNQGLDYWQSETDKCYSYMKIMQSYYFRTKDINSAIPYAKLIVEHSTNPNYLSNAYYCLMQDARNKNNLKQLSIYSHTRTDALNLLRKNTKNYAEALPILKDYLHNPCPWSLVWIAVSAFAILCIAFVLCFVLYRRYAIAQIHVSKEQISNLSVQMKGQADELHKHAMLHYHDECLDKIRRKHPKPRHQWNEYDSLKKDVNPYLHDWLIALEKLNLTQRENVFCVLSFIYPQMSIEDLAHSMCITKSALMVRKTRMTKKIGITSAQLGNFLYNLRSID
;
A
#
# COMPACT_ATOMS: atom_id res chain seq x y z
N MET A 1 -16.91 69.66 17.83
CA MET A 1 -16.81 68.78 16.65
C MET A 1 -15.43 68.75 15.95
N ARG A 2 -14.73 69.87 15.76
CA ARG A 2 -13.37 69.93 15.18
C ARG A 2 -12.34 69.10 15.98
N ASN A 3 -12.28 69.25 17.29
CA ASN A 3 -11.32 68.54 18.14
C ASN A 3 -11.57 67.02 18.19
N LEU A 4 -12.82 66.58 18.09
CA LEU A 4 -13.18 65.17 18.05
C LEU A 4 -12.73 64.52 16.71
N ARG A 5 -12.92 65.25 15.59
CA ARG A 5 -12.42 64.84 14.27
C ARG A 5 -10.91 64.72 14.21
N ALA A 6 -10.19 65.72 14.78
CA ALA A 6 -8.72 65.74 14.88
C ALA A 6 -8.20 64.55 15.73
N HIS A 7 -8.89 64.24 16.84
CA HIS A 7 -8.52 63.12 17.69
C HIS A 7 -8.77 61.75 17.01
N ILE A 8 -9.89 61.59 16.33
CA ILE A 8 -10.19 60.39 15.54
C ILE A 8 -9.20 60.22 14.39
N PHE A 9 -8.84 61.32 13.69
CA PHE A 9 -7.85 61.29 12.61
C PHE A 9 -6.45 60.91 13.13
N HIS A 10 -6.05 61.44 14.30
CA HIS A 10 -4.77 61.11 14.91
C HIS A 10 -4.70 59.66 15.43
N GLN A 11 -5.78 59.16 15.97
CA GLN A 11 -5.91 57.75 16.36
C GLN A 11 -5.89 56.81 15.13
N ALA A 12 -6.63 57.16 14.06
CA ALA A 12 -6.61 56.43 12.80
C ALA A 12 -5.22 56.42 12.15
N TYR A 13 -4.52 57.57 12.14
CA TYR A 13 -3.16 57.68 11.64
C TYR A 13 -2.17 56.84 12.47
N ARG A 14 -2.23 56.87 13.80
CA ARG A 14 -1.42 56.00 14.67
C ARG A 14 -1.71 54.52 14.42
N PHE A 15 -2.95 54.15 14.20
CA PHE A 15 -3.35 52.80 13.89
C PHE A 15 -2.80 52.35 12.51
N VAL A 16 -2.87 53.23 11.50
CA VAL A 16 -2.29 52.96 10.16
C VAL A 16 -0.76 52.88 10.24
N CYS A 17 -0.09 53.78 11.02
CA CYS A 17 1.36 53.71 11.23
C CYS A 17 1.76 52.42 11.98
N MET A 18 1.01 52.00 13.02
CA MET A 18 1.25 50.73 13.71
C MET A 18 1.03 49.53 12.79
N LEU A 19 -0.03 49.54 11.98
CA LEU A 19 -0.26 48.52 10.95
C LEU A 19 0.90 48.48 9.94
N GLY A 20 1.38 49.65 9.49
CA GLY A 20 2.54 49.77 8.60
C GLY A 20 3.82 49.18 9.20
N LEU A 21 4.12 49.48 10.49
CA LEU A 21 5.25 48.92 11.21
C LEU A 21 5.13 47.38 11.39
N VAL A 22 3.95 46.89 11.74
CA VAL A 22 3.68 45.45 11.83
C VAL A 22 3.88 44.77 10.47
N CYS A 23 3.41 45.42 9.38
CA CYS A 23 3.60 44.89 8.02
C CYS A 23 5.10 44.85 7.62
N ILE A 24 5.89 45.88 8.00
CA ILE A 24 7.34 45.90 7.69
C ILE A 24 8.07 44.80 8.49
N CYS A 25 7.81 44.68 9.80
CA CYS A 25 8.44 43.65 10.63
C CYS A 25 8.06 42.21 10.16
N THR A 26 6.80 42.00 9.81
CA THR A 26 6.37 40.69 9.29
C THR A 26 6.99 40.39 7.93
N SER A 27 7.20 41.39 7.06
CA SER A 27 7.81 41.18 5.74
C SER A 27 9.28 40.75 5.82
N CYS A 28 10.07 41.30 6.79
CA CYS A 28 11.45 40.84 6.98
C CYS A 28 11.54 39.38 7.42
N HIS A 29 10.72 38.98 8.39
CA HIS A 29 10.68 37.57 8.83
C HIS A 29 10.15 36.63 7.76
N TRP A 30 9.25 37.07 6.88
CA TRP A 30 8.79 36.31 5.77
C TRP A 30 9.86 36.14 4.67
N GLN A 31 10.72 37.14 4.50
CA GLN A 31 11.84 37.08 3.57
C GLN A 31 12.88 36.03 4.04
N GLU A 32 13.29 36.05 5.32
CA GLU A 32 14.15 35.04 5.91
C GLU A 32 13.56 33.63 5.74
N ALA A 33 12.27 33.48 6.00
CA ALA A 33 11.57 32.17 5.82
C ALA A 33 11.61 31.67 4.37
N LYS A 34 11.46 32.58 3.38
CA LYS A 34 11.58 32.26 1.96
C LYS A 34 12.99 31.81 1.59
N GLU A 35 14.01 32.46 2.09
CA GLU A 35 15.42 32.16 1.83
C GLU A 35 15.78 30.74 2.30
N VAL A 36 15.30 30.35 3.50
CA VAL A 36 15.46 28.97 3.99
C VAL A 36 14.83 27.94 3.04
N ILE A 37 13.65 28.22 2.53
CA ILE A 37 12.97 27.28 1.61
C ILE A 37 13.64 27.26 0.24
N VAL A 38 14.10 28.41 -0.27
CA VAL A 38 14.86 28.46 -1.53
C VAL A 38 16.16 27.66 -1.40
N LEU A 39 16.84 27.74 -0.27
CA LEU A 39 18.03 26.93 0.01
C LEU A 39 17.68 25.44 0.07
N ALA A 40 16.61 25.08 0.76
CA ALA A 40 16.14 23.69 0.85
C ALA A 40 15.77 23.13 -0.54
N ASP A 41 15.06 23.91 -1.37
CA ASP A 41 14.72 23.56 -2.75
C ASP A 41 15.99 23.37 -3.61
N SER A 42 16.97 24.26 -3.47
CA SER A 42 18.24 24.18 -4.21
C SER A 42 19.02 22.90 -3.85
N ILE A 43 19.17 22.60 -2.56
CA ILE A 43 19.86 21.39 -2.09
C ILE A 43 19.15 20.13 -2.58
N ASP A 44 17.83 20.05 -2.48
CA ASP A 44 17.04 18.90 -2.94
C ASP A 44 17.17 18.69 -4.47
N GLN A 45 17.27 19.78 -5.26
CA GLN A 45 17.39 19.70 -6.72
C GLN A 45 18.82 19.42 -7.20
N THR A 46 19.84 19.98 -6.57
CA THR A 46 21.22 19.89 -7.03
C THR A 46 21.98 18.72 -6.45
N GLU A 47 21.77 18.43 -5.18
CA GLU A 47 22.51 17.43 -4.43
C GLU A 47 21.71 16.14 -4.24
N HIS A 48 20.41 16.15 -4.56
CA HIS A 48 19.47 15.05 -4.30
C HIS A 48 19.45 14.62 -2.82
N VAL A 49 19.86 15.52 -1.92
CA VAL A 49 19.93 15.34 -0.48
C VAL A 49 18.75 16.06 0.17
N ILE A 50 18.24 15.50 1.24
CA ILE A 50 17.15 16.14 2.00
C ILE A 50 17.76 17.23 2.86
N TYR A 51 17.18 18.44 2.79
CA TYR A 51 17.54 19.53 3.68
C TYR A 51 17.25 19.16 5.14
N ASP A 52 18.28 19.05 5.97
CA ASP A 52 18.23 18.45 7.31
C ASP A 52 18.26 19.49 8.46
N ASP A 53 18.40 20.79 8.17
CA ASP A 53 18.32 21.83 9.21
C ASP A 53 16.91 21.96 9.76
N THR A 54 16.58 21.06 10.69
CA THR A 54 15.27 21.04 11.36
C THR A 54 15.04 22.27 12.25
N VAL A 55 16.10 22.97 12.69
CA VAL A 55 15.99 24.18 13.50
C VAL A 55 15.50 25.34 12.63
N ALA A 56 16.12 25.53 11.45
CA ALA A 56 15.67 26.52 10.49
C ALA A 56 14.23 26.25 10.03
N LEU A 57 13.88 25.01 9.71
CA LEU A 57 12.52 24.65 9.32
C LEU A 57 11.49 24.91 10.43
N ARG A 58 11.80 24.59 11.69
CA ARG A 58 10.94 24.93 12.85
C ARG A 58 10.77 26.44 12.99
N LYS A 59 11.84 27.23 12.80
CA LYS A 59 11.74 28.71 12.81
C LYS A 59 10.80 29.20 11.72
N VAL A 60 10.89 28.68 10.50
CA VAL A 60 9.98 29.00 9.40
C VAL A 60 8.53 28.67 9.77
N ILE A 61 8.29 27.44 10.24
CA ILE A 61 6.94 26.99 10.63
C ILE A 61 6.39 27.88 11.75
N HIS A 62 7.16 28.15 12.80
CA HIS A 62 6.73 29.02 13.92
C HIS A 62 6.40 30.44 13.43
N THR A 63 7.20 31.00 12.53
CA THR A 63 7.01 32.36 11.99
C THR A 63 5.77 32.45 11.09
N LEU A 64 5.52 31.44 10.25
CA LEU A 64 4.46 31.48 9.23
C LEU A 64 3.17 30.78 9.65
N ASN A 65 3.17 29.95 10.71
CA ASN A 65 2.00 29.19 11.13
C ASN A 65 1.00 30.04 11.95
N ASN A 66 0.57 31.15 11.35
CA ASN A 66 -0.43 32.07 11.85
C ASN A 66 -1.43 32.39 10.71
N PRO A 67 -2.60 32.98 10.97
CA PRO A 67 -3.61 33.26 9.94
C PRO A 67 -3.09 34.01 8.71
N LEU A 68 -2.23 34.99 8.92
CA LEU A 68 -1.64 35.77 7.82
C LEU A 68 -0.63 34.95 7.01
N GLY A 69 0.29 34.27 7.67
CA GLY A 69 1.26 33.41 7.01
C GLY A 69 0.60 32.24 6.25
N ARG A 70 -0.41 31.61 6.84
CA ARG A 70 -1.21 30.56 6.19
C ARG A 70 -1.96 31.07 4.95
N THR A 71 -2.31 32.35 4.90
CA THR A 71 -3.00 32.96 3.76
C THR A 71 -2.03 33.43 2.69
N PHE A 72 -1.01 34.22 3.09
CA PHE A 72 -0.14 34.95 2.16
C PHE A 72 1.19 34.22 1.88
N GLN A 73 1.61 33.30 2.73
CA GLN A 73 2.84 32.52 2.60
C GLN A 73 2.58 31.00 2.63
N ARG A 74 1.39 30.58 2.22
CA ARG A 74 0.95 29.18 2.28
C ARG A 74 1.90 28.21 1.57
N SER A 75 2.45 28.63 0.42
CA SER A 75 3.36 27.79 -0.36
C SER A 75 4.70 27.60 0.35
N THR A 76 5.28 28.67 0.90
CA THR A 76 6.51 28.63 1.71
C THR A 76 6.31 27.75 2.97
N LEU A 77 5.21 27.98 3.69
CA LEU A 77 4.86 27.20 4.89
C LEU A 77 4.60 25.71 4.54
N GLY A 78 3.90 25.44 3.45
CA GLY A 78 3.63 24.09 2.99
C GLY A 78 4.91 23.33 2.64
N LYS A 79 5.86 23.99 1.95
CA LYS A 79 7.18 23.40 1.68
C LYS A 79 7.98 23.14 2.96
N ALA A 80 7.91 24.06 3.95
CA ALA A 80 8.57 23.85 5.25
C ALA A 80 8.01 22.60 5.97
N PHE A 81 6.69 22.41 5.97
CA PHE A 81 6.08 21.19 6.50
C PHE A 81 6.49 19.95 5.70
N TYR A 82 6.55 20.04 4.37
CA TYR A 82 7.01 18.93 3.53
C TYR A 82 8.43 18.49 3.90
N TYR A 83 9.39 19.42 4.00
CA TYR A 83 10.78 19.10 4.37
C TYR A 83 10.89 18.60 5.82
N MET A 84 10.13 19.19 6.75
CA MET A 84 10.06 18.68 8.12
C MET A 84 9.53 17.24 8.17
N GLY A 85 8.46 16.94 7.42
CA GLY A 85 7.91 15.59 7.30
C GLY A 85 8.93 14.59 6.73
N ARG A 86 9.75 15.00 5.75
CA ARG A 86 10.85 14.19 5.22
C ARG A 86 11.88 13.84 6.31
N ASN A 87 12.28 14.82 7.13
CA ASN A 87 13.21 14.62 8.24
C ASN A 87 12.64 13.67 9.31
N TYR A 88 11.36 13.82 9.66
CA TYR A 88 10.68 12.90 10.58
C TYR A 88 10.61 11.49 10.02
N SER A 89 10.32 11.33 8.71
CA SER A 89 10.33 10.02 8.06
C SER A 89 11.69 9.34 8.13
N LEU A 90 12.78 10.06 7.88
CA LEU A 90 14.16 9.54 7.99
C LEU A 90 14.50 9.11 9.43
N SER A 91 14.00 9.86 10.41
CA SER A 91 14.17 9.55 11.84
C SER A 91 13.22 8.46 12.35
N ASN A 92 12.43 7.85 11.45
CA ASN A 92 11.41 6.82 11.76
C ASN A 92 10.30 7.33 12.72
N GLN A 93 10.04 8.63 12.73
CA GLN A 93 8.96 9.31 13.46
C GLN A 93 7.78 9.50 12.49
N ILE A 94 7.07 8.40 12.18
CA ILE A 94 6.15 8.33 11.05
C ILE A 94 4.83 9.06 11.33
N ALA A 95 4.38 9.11 12.59
CA ALA A 95 3.17 9.85 12.98
C ALA A 95 3.38 11.36 12.79
N GLU A 96 4.50 11.89 13.26
CA GLU A 96 4.88 13.29 13.10
C GLU A 96 5.12 13.65 11.63
N ALA A 97 5.66 12.73 10.85
CA ALA A 97 5.80 12.89 9.40
C ALA A 97 4.42 13.00 8.72
N ALA A 98 3.47 12.15 9.10
CA ALA A 98 2.11 12.18 8.56
C ALA A 98 1.40 13.50 8.88
N ASP A 99 1.51 14.00 10.12
CA ASP A 99 0.96 15.30 10.52
C ASP A 99 1.53 16.44 9.67
N CYS A 100 2.85 16.43 9.45
CA CYS A 100 3.51 17.44 8.63
C CYS A 100 3.04 17.37 7.15
N TYR A 101 2.92 16.18 6.57
CA TYR A 101 2.43 16.04 5.20
C TYR A 101 0.96 16.44 5.06
N ILE A 102 0.12 16.14 6.04
CA ILE A 102 -1.28 16.60 6.07
C ILE A 102 -1.35 18.13 6.12
N GLU A 103 -0.55 18.78 6.96
CA GLU A 103 -0.51 20.25 7.02
C GLU A 103 0.01 20.85 5.71
N ALA A 104 1.00 20.21 5.05
CA ALA A 104 1.47 20.63 3.74
C ALA A 104 0.38 20.51 2.66
N ASP A 105 -0.39 19.42 2.67
CA ASP A 105 -1.50 19.20 1.72
C ASP A 105 -2.66 20.19 1.98
N ARG A 106 -3.01 20.42 3.24
CA ARG A 106 -4.03 21.43 3.64
C ARG A 106 -3.70 22.85 3.19
N LEU A 107 -2.42 23.19 3.14
CA LEU A 107 -1.95 24.51 2.70
C LEU A 107 -2.03 24.70 1.18
N GLN A 108 -2.27 23.64 0.42
CA GLN A 108 -2.44 23.71 -1.03
C GLN A 108 -1.27 24.48 -1.70
N ILE A 109 -0.06 23.98 -1.56
CA ILE A 109 1.16 24.57 -2.15
C ILE A 109 0.90 24.91 -3.63
N ASP A 110 1.31 26.09 -4.07
CA ASP A 110 1.00 26.55 -5.43
C ASP A 110 1.70 25.69 -6.51
N ASP A 111 2.90 25.19 -6.21
CA ASP A 111 3.66 24.32 -7.09
C ASP A 111 3.07 22.88 -7.13
N PRO A 112 2.57 22.43 -8.29
CA PRO A 112 1.97 21.10 -8.43
C PRO A 112 2.98 19.97 -8.18
N ILE A 113 4.29 20.17 -8.43
CA ILE A 113 5.30 19.16 -8.12
C ILE A 113 5.32 18.86 -6.62
N TYR A 114 5.31 19.89 -5.78
CA TYR A 114 5.30 19.70 -4.33
C TYR A 114 3.99 19.09 -3.83
N ARG A 115 2.84 19.45 -4.40
CA ARG A 115 1.57 18.77 -4.10
C ARG A 115 1.64 17.30 -4.45
N GLY A 116 2.18 16.96 -5.60
CA GLY A 116 2.41 15.58 -6.01
C GLY A 116 3.33 14.83 -5.04
N ARG A 117 4.45 15.45 -4.65
CA ARG A 117 5.41 14.87 -3.70
C ARG A 117 4.80 14.64 -2.32
N VAL A 118 4.03 15.59 -1.78
CA VAL A 118 3.32 15.46 -0.50
C VAL A 118 2.35 14.26 -0.55
N ASN A 119 1.49 14.21 -1.57
CA ASN A 119 0.54 13.11 -1.74
C ASN A 119 1.25 11.75 -1.95
N SER A 120 2.39 11.75 -2.65
CA SER A 120 3.22 10.55 -2.80
C SER A 120 3.78 10.06 -1.46
N CYS A 121 4.25 10.97 -0.58
CA CYS A 121 4.72 10.62 0.76
C CYS A 121 3.61 10.03 1.64
N ILE A 122 2.41 10.63 1.61
CA ILE A 122 1.24 10.11 2.33
C ILE A 122 0.87 8.71 1.80
N GLY A 123 0.80 8.55 0.47
CA GLY A 123 0.54 7.27 -0.17
C GLY A 123 1.56 6.20 0.23
N TYR A 124 2.84 6.56 0.32
CA TYR A 124 3.89 5.67 0.78
C TYR A 124 3.67 5.19 2.23
N ILE A 125 3.31 6.09 3.15
CA ILE A 125 3.00 5.71 4.54
C ILE A 125 1.82 4.73 4.56
N CYS A 126 0.79 4.95 3.76
CA CYS A 126 -0.35 4.04 3.65
C CYS A 126 0.06 2.66 3.13
N ALA A 127 0.90 2.62 2.07
CA ALA A 127 1.38 1.37 1.48
C ALA A 127 2.26 0.57 2.45
N GLN A 128 3.11 1.23 3.26
CA GLN A 128 3.91 0.57 4.30
C GLN A 128 3.04 -0.02 5.44
N ASN A 129 1.82 0.49 5.61
CA ASN A 129 0.80 -0.07 6.49
C ASN A 129 -0.02 -1.21 5.85
N ASN A 130 0.37 -1.70 4.69
CA ASN A 130 -0.41 -2.65 3.88
C ASN A 130 -1.84 -2.14 3.55
N ASN A 131 -2.05 -0.84 3.57
CA ASN A 131 -3.32 -0.22 3.19
C ASN A 131 -3.24 0.31 1.75
N ASP A 132 -3.11 -0.61 0.80
CA ASP A 132 -2.92 -0.31 -0.60
C ASP A 132 -4.10 0.44 -1.22
N SER A 133 -5.33 0.17 -0.75
CA SER A 133 -6.52 0.90 -1.20
C SER A 133 -6.45 2.38 -0.83
N LEU A 134 -5.99 2.71 0.38
CA LEU A 134 -5.79 4.08 0.81
C LEU A 134 -4.60 4.73 0.10
N ALA A 135 -3.51 3.97 -0.10
CA ALA A 135 -2.34 4.42 -0.83
C ALA A 135 -2.69 4.83 -2.26
N LEU A 136 -3.54 4.07 -2.95
CA LEU A 136 -3.99 4.37 -4.31
C LEU A 136 -4.68 5.72 -4.41
N ILE A 137 -5.51 6.11 -3.44
CA ILE A 137 -6.19 7.42 -3.44
C ILE A 137 -5.15 8.56 -3.47
N PHE A 138 -4.13 8.49 -2.62
CA PHE A 138 -3.09 9.51 -2.57
C PHE A 138 -2.15 9.46 -3.76
N TYR A 139 -1.79 8.29 -4.24
CA TYR A 139 -0.99 8.13 -5.44
C TYR A 139 -1.73 8.61 -6.70
N GLU A 140 -3.05 8.48 -6.76
CA GLU A 140 -3.86 9.03 -7.84
C GLU A 140 -3.83 10.55 -7.83
N ARG A 141 -4.05 11.19 -6.68
CA ARG A 141 -3.89 12.65 -6.51
C ARG A 141 -2.47 13.11 -6.89
N ALA A 142 -1.44 12.39 -6.45
CA ALA A 142 -0.06 12.69 -6.83
C ALA A 142 0.15 12.61 -8.34
N SER A 143 -0.40 11.59 -8.98
CA SER A 143 -0.35 11.38 -10.43
C SER A 143 -0.99 12.55 -11.20
N GLU A 144 -2.15 13.04 -10.76
CA GLU A 144 -2.81 14.21 -11.36
C GLU A 144 -1.94 15.46 -11.28
N HIS A 145 -1.32 15.71 -10.12
CA HIS A 145 -0.43 16.85 -9.92
C HIS A 145 0.84 16.77 -10.76
N PHE A 146 1.47 15.60 -10.85
CA PHE A 146 2.66 15.42 -11.68
C PHE A 146 2.35 15.53 -13.17
N LYS A 147 1.19 15.02 -13.61
CA LYS A 147 0.72 15.20 -14.98
C LYS A 147 0.44 16.67 -15.29
N ALA A 148 -0.16 17.41 -14.37
CA ALA A 148 -0.42 18.84 -14.54
C ALA A 148 0.85 19.70 -14.57
N SER A 149 1.97 19.22 -13.97
CA SER A 149 3.27 19.89 -13.97
C SER A 149 4.16 19.55 -15.16
N ASP A 150 3.70 18.66 -16.04
CA ASP A 150 4.47 18.09 -17.16
C ASP A 150 5.81 17.44 -16.71
N ASN A 151 5.88 17.02 -15.45
CA ASN A 151 7.06 16.38 -14.91
C ASN A 151 7.01 14.86 -15.16
N HIS A 152 7.55 14.44 -16.29
CA HIS A 152 7.52 13.05 -16.72
C HIS A 152 8.25 12.10 -15.76
N TRP A 153 9.29 12.57 -15.07
CA TRP A 153 10.05 11.72 -14.14
C TRP A 153 9.22 11.32 -12.92
N TYR A 154 8.62 12.30 -12.21
CA TYR A 154 7.73 12.00 -11.07
C TYR A 154 6.47 11.26 -11.49
N TYR A 155 5.93 11.63 -12.68
CA TYR A 155 4.74 10.95 -13.19
C TYR A 155 5.01 9.47 -13.45
N ALA A 156 6.12 9.14 -14.08
CA ALA A 156 6.51 7.76 -14.34
C ALA A 156 6.75 6.96 -13.05
N GLN A 157 7.44 7.55 -12.06
CA GLN A 157 7.66 6.93 -10.75
C GLN A 157 6.35 6.62 -10.02
N ILE A 158 5.39 7.54 -10.05
CA ILE A 158 4.10 7.32 -9.38
C ILE A 158 3.25 6.25 -10.07
N LEU A 159 3.39 6.06 -11.39
CA LEU A 159 2.76 4.95 -12.10
C LEU A 159 3.25 3.59 -11.58
N LEU A 160 4.55 3.45 -11.29
CA LEU A 160 5.10 2.24 -10.68
C LEU A 160 4.53 2.00 -9.28
N ASN A 161 4.49 3.03 -8.43
CA ASN A 161 3.92 2.91 -7.08
C ASN A 161 2.44 2.50 -7.12
N ARG A 162 1.65 3.06 -8.06
CA ARG A 162 0.26 2.67 -8.29
C ARG A 162 0.16 1.22 -8.77
N SER A 163 1.04 0.81 -9.68
CA SER A 163 1.10 -0.57 -10.18
C SER A 163 1.37 -1.55 -9.05
N GLU A 164 2.35 -1.26 -8.18
CA GLU A 164 2.67 -2.09 -7.03
C GLU A 164 1.46 -2.28 -6.09
N CYS A 165 0.72 -1.21 -5.79
CA CYS A 165 -0.51 -1.31 -5.00
C CYS A 165 -1.57 -2.16 -5.71
N CYS A 166 -1.78 -1.96 -7.01
CA CYS A 166 -2.73 -2.75 -7.79
C CYS A 166 -2.34 -4.23 -7.82
N ILE A 167 -1.04 -4.55 -7.94
CA ILE A 167 -0.53 -5.92 -7.89
C ILE A 167 -0.84 -6.56 -6.53
N ARG A 168 -0.56 -5.88 -5.42
CA ARG A 168 -0.85 -6.40 -4.06
C ARG A 168 -2.36 -6.55 -3.80
N LEU A 169 -3.19 -5.74 -4.45
CA LEU A 169 -4.65 -5.87 -4.43
C LEU A 169 -5.18 -6.91 -5.45
N HIS A 170 -4.30 -7.62 -6.12
CA HIS A 170 -4.60 -8.60 -7.18
C HIS A 170 -5.38 -8.01 -8.37
N ASN A 171 -5.34 -6.69 -8.55
CA ASN A 171 -5.93 -6.01 -9.70
C ASN A 171 -4.94 -5.96 -10.86
N TYR A 172 -4.65 -7.13 -11.43
CA TYR A 172 -3.61 -7.30 -12.46
C TYR A 172 -3.91 -6.59 -13.77
N PHE A 173 -5.20 -6.41 -14.11
CA PHE A 173 -5.59 -5.69 -15.33
C PHE A 173 -5.19 -4.21 -15.28
N ILE A 174 -5.48 -3.54 -14.15
CA ILE A 174 -5.09 -2.13 -13.98
C ILE A 174 -3.56 -2.03 -13.83
N ALA A 175 -2.93 -2.95 -13.12
CA ALA A 175 -1.48 -2.98 -12.96
C ALA A 175 -0.77 -3.10 -14.32
N ASP A 176 -1.22 -4.01 -15.19
CA ASP A 176 -0.67 -4.15 -16.54
C ASP A 176 -0.83 -2.87 -17.35
N SER A 177 -2.02 -2.26 -17.35
CA SER A 177 -2.27 -0.99 -18.04
C SER A 177 -1.33 0.12 -17.58
N LEU A 178 -1.09 0.25 -16.27
CA LEU A 178 -0.16 1.23 -15.71
C LEU A 178 1.29 0.92 -16.10
N LEU A 179 1.70 -0.36 -16.10
CA LEU A 179 3.04 -0.79 -16.52
C LEU A 179 3.27 -0.56 -18.01
N GLN A 180 2.27 -0.74 -18.87
CA GLN A 180 2.37 -0.40 -20.31
C GLN A 180 2.61 1.10 -20.50
N ILE A 181 1.90 1.96 -19.75
CA ILE A 181 2.16 3.39 -19.77
C ILE A 181 3.56 3.70 -19.24
N ALA A 182 3.95 3.13 -18.11
CA ALA A 182 5.27 3.32 -17.49
C ALA A 182 6.42 2.92 -18.44
N LYS A 183 6.24 1.85 -19.22
CA LYS A 183 7.21 1.37 -20.22
C LYS A 183 7.58 2.42 -21.27
N SER A 184 6.66 3.34 -21.61
CA SER A 184 6.93 4.38 -22.61
C SER A 184 7.96 5.41 -22.14
N TYR A 185 8.22 5.50 -20.82
CA TYR A 185 9.19 6.42 -20.23
C TYR A 185 10.55 5.74 -20.14
N GLN A 186 11.49 6.17 -21.00
CA GLN A 186 12.88 5.73 -20.94
C GLN A 186 13.70 6.76 -20.15
N LEU A 187 13.61 6.67 -18.83
CA LEU A 187 14.30 7.57 -17.90
C LEU A 187 15.69 7.02 -17.50
N ASP A 188 16.16 7.43 -16.34
CA ASP A 188 17.46 7.01 -15.80
C ASP A 188 17.53 5.51 -15.45
N SER A 189 18.74 5.06 -15.14
CA SER A 189 19.02 3.67 -14.77
C SER A 189 18.22 3.21 -13.56
N ALA A 190 18.03 4.07 -12.54
CA ALA A 190 17.28 3.74 -11.34
C ALA A 190 15.79 3.54 -11.65
N TYR A 191 15.23 4.33 -12.56
CA TYR A 191 13.86 4.11 -13.03
C TYR A 191 13.72 2.77 -13.76
N GLN A 192 14.65 2.45 -14.67
CA GLN A 192 14.62 1.19 -15.41
C GLN A 192 14.71 0.00 -14.45
N ALA A 193 15.58 0.06 -13.46
CA ALA A 193 15.68 -0.96 -12.43
C ALA A 193 14.32 -1.15 -11.71
N ARG A 194 13.71 -0.07 -11.23
CA ARG A 194 12.40 -0.11 -10.57
C ARG A 194 11.27 -0.60 -11.48
N TYR A 195 11.29 -0.22 -12.75
CA TYR A 195 10.32 -0.72 -13.72
C TYR A 195 10.39 -2.25 -13.82
N TYR A 196 11.60 -2.81 -14.00
CA TYR A 196 11.78 -4.25 -14.07
C TYR A 196 11.47 -4.96 -12.74
N GLU A 197 11.77 -4.35 -11.61
CA GLU A 197 11.37 -4.85 -10.28
C GLU A 197 9.84 -4.93 -10.14
N THR A 198 9.12 -3.89 -10.57
CA THR A 198 7.66 -3.87 -10.52
C THR A 198 7.05 -4.90 -11.48
N LEU A 199 7.66 -5.06 -12.66
CA LEU A 199 7.25 -6.08 -13.62
C LEU A 199 7.55 -7.49 -13.10
N GLY A 200 8.70 -7.68 -12.46
CA GLY A 200 9.04 -8.93 -11.76
C GLY A 200 8.04 -9.23 -10.64
N LEU A 201 7.64 -8.22 -9.87
CA LEU A 201 6.61 -8.36 -8.83
C LEU A 201 5.24 -8.75 -9.41
N TYR A 202 4.86 -8.18 -10.54
CA TYR A 202 3.63 -8.51 -11.24
C TYR A 202 3.55 -10.01 -11.59
N PHE A 203 4.62 -10.58 -12.13
CA PHE A 203 4.68 -12.01 -12.42
C PHE A 203 4.83 -12.88 -11.16
N TYR A 204 5.56 -12.39 -10.17
CA TYR A 204 5.75 -13.09 -8.89
C TYR A 204 4.43 -13.30 -8.15
N GLU A 205 3.59 -12.26 -8.03
CA GLU A 205 2.29 -12.36 -7.35
C GLU A 205 1.29 -13.24 -8.11
N GLN A 206 1.48 -13.41 -9.42
CA GLN A 206 0.76 -14.40 -10.23
C GLN A 206 1.38 -15.82 -10.18
N GLN A 207 2.39 -16.03 -9.34
CA GLN A 207 3.13 -17.29 -9.19
C GLN A 207 3.85 -17.75 -10.47
N GLN A 208 4.08 -16.84 -11.41
CA GLN A 208 4.85 -17.09 -12.63
C GLN A 208 6.35 -16.83 -12.34
N TYR A 209 6.93 -17.65 -11.45
CA TYR A 209 8.25 -17.42 -10.90
C TYR A 209 9.38 -17.41 -11.95
N ASP A 210 9.24 -18.15 -13.05
CA ASP A 210 10.21 -18.12 -14.13
C ASP A 210 10.27 -16.77 -14.81
N SER A 211 9.12 -16.19 -15.14
CA SER A 211 9.05 -14.83 -15.70
C SER A 211 9.51 -13.80 -14.68
N ALA A 212 9.12 -13.95 -13.42
CA ALA A 212 9.55 -13.06 -12.35
C ALA A 212 11.08 -13.02 -12.22
N LEU A 213 11.75 -14.18 -12.24
CA LEU A 213 13.21 -14.29 -12.21
C LEU A 213 13.88 -13.56 -13.37
N VAL A 214 13.34 -13.66 -14.59
CA VAL A 214 13.87 -12.95 -15.76
C VAL A 214 13.85 -11.44 -15.50
N TYR A 215 12.72 -10.89 -15.07
CA TYR A 215 12.59 -9.45 -14.89
C TYR A 215 13.36 -8.93 -13.68
N PHE A 216 13.38 -9.64 -12.55
CA PHE A 216 14.22 -9.22 -11.42
C PHE A 216 15.72 -9.23 -11.78
N ASN A 217 16.19 -10.21 -12.55
CA ASN A 217 17.57 -10.20 -13.03
C ASN A 217 17.82 -9.03 -14.00
N GLN A 218 16.90 -8.72 -14.90
CA GLN A 218 17.02 -7.52 -15.74
C GLN A 218 17.10 -6.24 -14.90
N GLY A 219 16.33 -6.14 -13.81
CA GLY A 219 16.42 -5.00 -12.88
C GLY A 219 17.80 -4.86 -12.23
N LEU A 220 18.46 -5.97 -11.89
CA LEU A 220 19.82 -5.96 -11.31
C LEU A 220 20.87 -5.31 -12.22
N ASP A 221 20.72 -5.42 -13.53
CA ASP A 221 21.69 -4.86 -14.50
C ASP A 221 21.68 -3.32 -14.50
N TYR A 222 20.58 -2.71 -14.03
CA TYR A 222 20.43 -1.25 -13.99
C TYR A 222 20.82 -0.65 -12.63
N TRP A 223 20.81 -1.41 -11.53
CA TRP A 223 21.26 -0.93 -10.22
C TRP A 223 22.77 -0.89 -10.13
N GLN A 224 23.30 0.23 -9.66
CA GLN A 224 24.73 0.42 -9.49
C GLN A 224 25.23 0.03 -8.09
N SER A 225 24.42 0.26 -7.08
CA SER A 225 24.74 -0.06 -5.70
C SER A 225 24.21 -1.45 -5.30
N GLU A 226 25.02 -2.23 -4.60
CA GLU A 226 24.59 -3.52 -4.05
C GLU A 226 23.47 -3.38 -3.01
N THR A 227 23.44 -2.26 -2.29
CA THR A 227 22.36 -1.94 -1.36
C THR A 227 21.00 -1.83 -2.09
N ASP A 228 20.99 -1.18 -3.27
CA ASP A 228 19.77 -1.00 -4.07
C ASP A 228 19.27 -2.31 -4.67
N LYS A 229 20.18 -3.24 -4.97
CA LYS A 229 19.85 -4.59 -5.48
C LYS A 229 19.16 -5.49 -4.45
N CYS A 230 19.19 -5.15 -3.17
CA CYS A 230 18.72 -6.03 -2.10
C CYS A 230 17.23 -6.41 -2.21
N TYR A 231 16.38 -5.53 -2.75
CA TYR A 231 14.97 -5.88 -3.02
C TYR A 231 14.86 -6.97 -4.10
N SER A 232 15.53 -6.81 -5.22
CA SER A 232 15.59 -7.82 -6.29
C SER A 232 16.16 -9.13 -5.78
N TYR A 233 17.26 -9.09 -5.01
CA TYR A 233 17.84 -10.29 -4.39
C TYR A 233 16.84 -11.02 -3.50
N MET A 234 16.07 -10.29 -2.68
CA MET A 234 15.04 -10.90 -1.84
C MET A 234 13.96 -11.58 -2.69
N LYS A 235 13.49 -10.93 -3.74
CA LYS A 235 12.45 -11.49 -4.62
C LYS A 235 12.95 -12.68 -5.45
N ILE A 236 14.18 -12.65 -5.93
CA ILE A 236 14.83 -13.77 -6.61
C ILE A 236 14.98 -14.96 -5.66
N MET A 237 15.49 -14.73 -4.45
CA MET A 237 15.60 -15.73 -3.39
C MET A 237 14.25 -16.41 -3.10
N GLN A 238 13.20 -15.61 -2.92
CA GLN A 238 11.85 -16.09 -2.68
C GLN A 238 11.31 -16.88 -3.90
N SER A 239 11.56 -16.42 -5.12
CA SER A 239 11.13 -17.09 -6.35
C SER A 239 11.74 -18.48 -6.48
N TYR A 240 13.04 -18.64 -6.24
CA TYR A 240 13.67 -19.97 -6.20
C TYR A 240 13.06 -20.87 -5.13
N TYR A 241 12.83 -20.33 -3.93
CA TYR A 241 12.24 -21.11 -2.84
C TYR A 241 10.81 -21.56 -3.15
N PHE A 242 9.96 -20.68 -3.70
CA PHE A 242 8.56 -21.01 -3.99
C PHE A 242 8.39 -21.88 -5.23
N ARG A 243 9.24 -21.68 -6.25
CA ARG A 243 9.19 -22.46 -7.51
C ARG A 243 9.52 -23.92 -7.29
N THR A 244 10.64 -24.21 -6.66
CA THR A 244 11.24 -25.55 -6.66
C THR A 244 11.58 -26.10 -5.28
N LYS A 245 11.39 -25.31 -4.22
CA LYS A 245 11.95 -25.55 -2.88
C LYS A 245 13.47 -25.67 -2.89
N ASP A 246 14.12 -25.17 -3.93
CA ASP A 246 15.57 -25.19 -4.07
C ASP A 246 16.20 -24.10 -3.21
N ILE A 247 16.60 -24.50 -2.03
CA ILE A 247 17.31 -23.64 -1.10
C ILE A 247 18.71 -23.28 -1.63
N ASN A 248 19.36 -24.22 -2.35
CA ASN A 248 20.72 -24.02 -2.81
C ASN A 248 20.84 -22.82 -3.76
N SER A 249 19.92 -22.68 -4.71
CA SER A 249 19.86 -21.51 -5.61
C SER A 249 19.47 -20.21 -4.89
N ALA A 250 18.79 -20.28 -3.75
CA ALA A 250 18.41 -19.12 -2.95
C ALA A 250 19.54 -18.59 -2.04
N ILE A 251 20.47 -19.46 -1.57
CA ILE A 251 21.53 -19.13 -0.61
C ILE A 251 22.44 -17.98 -1.07
N PRO A 252 22.93 -17.92 -2.32
CA PRO A 252 23.80 -16.83 -2.76
C PRO A 252 23.15 -15.46 -2.54
N TYR A 253 21.88 -15.32 -2.89
CA TYR A 253 21.13 -14.08 -2.74
C TYR A 253 20.85 -13.75 -1.26
N ALA A 254 20.61 -14.76 -0.42
CA ALA A 254 20.48 -14.56 1.02
C ALA A 254 21.77 -13.99 1.62
N LYS A 255 22.94 -14.45 1.20
CA LYS A 255 24.24 -13.92 1.65
C LYS A 255 24.45 -12.48 1.21
N LEU A 256 24.16 -12.15 -0.06
CA LEU A 256 24.26 -10.78 -0.58
C LEU A 256 23.34 -9.81 0.20
N ILE A 257 22.14 -10.24 0.54
CA ILE A 257 21.22 -9.44 1.38
C ILE A 257 21.82 -9.20 2.77
N VAL A 258 22.41 -10.21 3.40
CA VAL A 258 23.01 -10.07 4.73
C VAL A 258 24.25 -9.14 4.71
N GLU A 259 24.99 -9.14 3.62
CA GLU A 259 26.19 -8.32 3.44
C GLU A 259 25.86 -6.84 3.17
N HIS A 260 24.82 -6.57 2.38
CA HIS A 260 24.60 -5.24 1.83
C HIS A 260 23.33 -4.55 2.34
N SER A 261 22.40 -5.25 3.01
CA SER A 261 21.13 -4.68 3.47
C SER A 261 21.13 -4.32 4.94
N THR A 262 20.53 -3.17 5.26
CA THR A 262 20.14 -2.80 6.63
C THR A 262 18.63 -2.94 6.86
N ASN A 263 17.86 -3.29 5.84
CA ASN A 263 16.41 -3.41 5.92
C ASN A 263 16.00 -4.67 6.72
N PRO A 264 15.31 -4.53 7.86
CA PRO A 264 14.99 -5.66 8.72
C PRO A 264 14.07 -6.70 8.08
N ASN A 265 13.22 -6.31 7.13
CA ASN A 265 12.39 -7.25 6.39
C ASN A 265 13.25 -8.14 5.47
N TYR A 266 14.17 -7.55 4.71
CA TYR A 266 15.05 -8.30 3.83
C TYR A 266 15.97 -9.22 4.63
N LEU A 267 16.57 -8.72 5.71
CA LEU A 267 17.42 -9.50 6.63
C LEU A 267 16.67 -10.68 7.25
N SER A 268 15.45 -10.47 7.74
CA SER A 268 14.62 -11.53 8.33
C SER A 268 14.34 -12.67 7.34
N ASN A 269 14.07 -12.34 6.07
CA ASN A 269 13.85 -13.33 5.01
C ASN A 269 15.16 -14.06 4.63
N ALA A 270 16.26 -13.33 4.52
CA ALA A 270 17.56 -13.90 4.22
C ALA A 270 18.04 -14.88 5.32
N TYR A 271 17.95 -14.47 6.57
CA TYR A 271 18.29 -15.35 7.69
C TYR A 271 17.38 -16.57 7.78
N TYR A 272 16.10 -16.45 7.42
CA TYR A 272 15.22 -17.61 7.32
C TYR A 272 15.75 -18.63 6.29
N CYS A 273 16.15 -18.18 5.12
CA CYS A 273 16.74 -19.03 4.07
C CYS A 273 18.02 -19.72 4.58
N LEU A 274 18.96 -18.95 5.19
CA LEU A 274 20.21 -19.46 5.74
C LEU A 274 19.99 -20.44 6.91
N MET A 275 18.95 -20.25 7.72
CA MET A 275 18.56 -21.20 8.76
C MET A 275 18.12 -22.55 8.18
N GLN A 276 17.36 -22.54 7.07
CA GLN A 276 16.95 -23.78 6.41
C GLN A 276 18.17 -24.53 5.83
N ASP A 277 19.12 -23.80 5.26
CA ASP A 277 20.39 -24.40 4.81
C ASP A 277 21.20 -25.02 5.96
N ALA A 278 21.38 -24.26 7.05
CA ALA A 278 22.09 -24.75 8.24
C ALA A 278 21.41 -25.99 8.85
N ARG A 279 20.07 -26.03 8.84
CA ARG A 279 19.29 -27.19 9.29
C ARG A 279 19.52 -28.41 8.38
N ASN A 280 19.48 -28.22 7.05
CA ASN A 280 19.71 -29.29 6.10
C ASN A 280 21.12 -29.87 6.20
N LYS A 281 22.09 -29.05 6.56
CA LYS A 281 23.50 -29.44 6.77
C LYS A 281 23.80 -29.92 8.20
N ASN A 282 22.79 -29.99 9.08
CA ASN A 282 22.95 -30.30 10.51
C ASN A 282 23.95 -29.40 11.24
N ASN A 283 24.14 -28.17 10.80
CA ASN A 283 25.04 -27.21 11.42
C ASN A 283 24.35 -26.43 12.53
N LEU A 284 24.25 -27.02 13.70
CA LEU A 284 23.54 -26.45 14.86
C LEU A 284 24.12 -25.10 15.32
N LYS A 285 25.44 -24.90 15.18
CA LYS A 285 26.09 -23.63 15.55
C LYS A 285 25.60 -22.49 14.65
N GLN A 286 25.64 -22.66 13.34
CA GLN A 286 25.14 -21.65 12.40
C GLN A 286 23.63 -21.46 12.52
N LEU A 287 22.88 -22.53 12.70
CA LEU A 287 21.43 -22.45 12.90
C LEU A 287 21.08 -21.57 14.11
N SER A 288 21.78 -21.73 15.23
CA SER A 288 21.59 -20.91 16.44
C SER A 288 21.90 -19.42 16.18
N ILE A 289 23.03 -19.12 15.51
CA ILE A 289 23.42 -17.75 15.17
C ILE A 289 22.37 -17.10 14.29
N TYR A 290 21.99 -17.74 13.19
CA TYR A 290 21.02 -17.18 12.24
C TYR A 290 19.62 -17.00 12.87
N SER A 291 19.23 -17.92 13.77
CA SER A 291 17.97 -17.81 14.53
C SER A 291 17.95 -16.57 15.43
N HIS A 292 19.03 -16.31 16.14
CA HIS A 292 19.17 -15.13 17.00
C HIS A 292 19.11 -13.84 16.18
N THR A 293 19.95 -13.72 15.15
CA THR A 293 20.02 -12.52 14.30
C THR A 293 18.68 -12.27 13.57
N ARG A 294 17.99 -13.33 13.14
CA ARG A 294 16.64 -13.21 12.59
C ARG A 294 15.64 -12.64 13.59
N THR A 295 15.74 -13.06 14.86
CA THR A 295 14.87 -12.55 15.93
C THR A 295 15.10 -11.06 16.14
N ASP A 296 16.35 -10.59 16.11
CA ASP A 296 16.69 -9.17 16.21
C ASP A 296 16.10 -8.38 15.04
N ALA A 297 16.24 -8.89 13.80
CA ALA A 297 15.64 -8.28 12.62
C ALA A 297 14.10 -8.21 12.71
N LEU A 298 13.45 -9.27 13.22
CA LEU A 298 12.00 -9.29 13.42
C LEU A 298 11.54 -8.30 14.50
N ASN A 299 12.30 -8.13 15.57
CA ASN A 299 12.00 -7.15 16.62
C ASN A 299 12.09 -5.71 16.08
N LEU A 300 13.12 -5.42 15.27
CA LEU A 300 13.27 -4.13 14.61
C LEU A 300 12.12 -3.91 13.58
N LEU A 301 11.76 -4.92 12.81
CA LEU A 301 10.63 -4.86 11.88
C LEU A 301 9.32 -4.56 12.62
N ARG A 302 9.06 -5.21 13.75
CA ARG A 302 7.85 -4.95 14.58
C ARG A 302 7.83 -3.51 15.08
N LYS A 303 8.97 -2.99 15.55
CA LYS A 303 9.09 -1.58 15.96
C LYS A 303 8.76 -0.64 14.80
N ASN A 304 9.33 -0.87 13.63
CA ASN A 304 9.07 -0.05 12.46
C ASN A 304 7.59 -0.12 12.03
N THR A 305 7.01 -1.33 11.96
CA THR A 305 5.60 -1.52 11.63
C THR A 305 4.67 -0.80 12.62
N LYS A 306 5.01 -0.79 13.90
CA LYS A 306 4.24 -0.05 14.91
C LYS A 306 4.26 1.46 14.62
N ASN A 307 5.42 2.04 14.29
CA ASN A 307 5.55 3.46 13.96
C ASN A 307 4.68 3.84 12.74
N TYR A 308 4.63 3.00 11.71
CA TYR A 308 3.73 3.20 10.59
C TYR A 308 2.25 3.06 10.98
N ALA A 309 1.91 2.08 11.84
CA ALA A 309 0.54 1.87 12.30
C ALA A 309 0.00 3.06 13.11
N GLU A 310 0.84 3.77 13.85
CA GLU A 310 0.46 4.97 14.62
C GLU A 310 0.05 6.14 13.69
N ALA A 311 0.59 6.23 12.48
CA ALA A 311 0.22 7.24 11.49
C ALA A 311 -1.14 6.97 10.81
N LEU A 312 -1.58 5.72 10.75
CA LEU A 312 -2.77 5.34 9.98
C LEU A 312 -4.10 5.96 10.46
N PRO A 313 -4.38 6.04 11.78
CA PRO A 313 -5.56 6.76 12.29
C PRO A 313 -5.56 8.24 11.89
N ILE A 314 -4.40 8.92 11.95
CA ILE A 314 -4.23 10.33 11.59
C ILE A 314 -4.60 10.53 10.10
N LEU A 315 -4.09 9.68 9.22
CA LEU A 315 -4.37 9.73 7.79
C LEU A 315 -5.83 9.42 7.46
N LYS A 316 -6.45 8.48 8.18
CA LYS A 316 -7.87 8.16 8.02
C LYS A 316 -8.75 9.32 8.48
N ASP A 317 -8.44 9.93 9.64
CA ASP A 317 -9.17 11.11 10.14
C ASP A 317 -9.05 12.27 9.16
N TYR A 318 -7.87 12.50 8.59
CA TYR A 318 -7.65 13.52 7.56
C TYR A 318 -8.56 13.34 6.34
N LEU A 319 -8.77 12.12 5.86
CA LEU A 319 -9.67 11.86 4.73
C LEU A 319 -11.14 12.14 5.06
N HIS A 320 -11.55 11.87 6.29
CA HIS A 320 -12.93 12.12 6.75
C HIS A 320 -13.16 13.58 7.12
N ASN A 321 -12.09 14.28 7.59
CA ASN A 321 -12.13 15.66 8.09
C ASN A 321 -11.04 16.52 7.42
N PRO A 322 -11.12 16.77 6.10
CA PRO A 322 -10.03 17.43 5.37
C PRO A 322 -9.78 18.89 5.79
N CYS A 323 -10.67 19.51 6.55
CA CYS A 323 -10.52 20.91 6.98
C CYS A 323 -10.91 21.14 8.44
N PRO A 324 -9.95 21.50 9.36
CA PRO A 324 -10.30 21.93 10.71
C PRO A 324 -10.94 23.32 10.65
N TRP A 325 -12.24 23.38 10.84
CA TRP A 325 -13.05 24.59 10.81
C TRP A 325 -12.66 25.67 11.83
N SER A 326 -11.89 25.31 12.87
CA SER A 326 -11.48 26.24 13.92
C SER A 326 -10.64 27.43 13.44
N LEU A 327 -9.85 27.25 12.37
CA LEU A 327 -8.99 28.32 11.82
C LEU A 327 -9.76 29.35 10.98
N VAL A 328 -10.85 28.93 10.32
CA VAL A 328 -11.70 29.85 9.54
C VAL A 328 -12.43 30.82 10.45
N TRP A 329 -12.86 30.37 11.65
CA TRP A 329 -13.59 31.21 12.61
C TRP A 329 -12.72 32.26 13.27
N ILE A 330 -11.43 32.03 13.49
CA ILE A 330 -10.50 33.04 14.06
C ILE A 330 -10.28 34.18 13.07
N ALA A 331 -10.17 33.88 11.77
CA ALA A 331 -10.02 34.91 10.73
C ALA A 331 -11.34 35.70 10.53
N VAL A 332 -12.49 35.08 10.66
CA VAL A 332 -13.81 35.70 10.47
C VAL A 332 -14.21 36.56 11.65
N SER A 333 -13.83 36.21 12.89
CA SER A 333 -14.10 37.03 14.07
C SER A 333 -13.34 38.38 14.05
N ALA A 334 -12.19 38.45 13.42
CA ALA A 334 -11.44 39.71 13.22
C ALA A 334 -12.04 40.60 12.11
N PHE A 335 -12.76 40.03 11.17
CA PHE A 335 -13.39 40.74 10.05
C PHE A 335 -14.88 41.06 10.30
N ALA A 336 -15.50 40.41 11.31
CA ALA A 336 -16.95 40.50 11.58
C ALA A 336 -17.42 41.92 12.00
N ILE A 337 -16.51 42.83 12.29
CA ILE A 337 -16.84 44.23 12.66
C ILE A 337 -17.14 45.11 11.42
N LEU A 338 -16.88 44.60 10.20
CA LEU A 338 -16.94 45.47 9.00
C LEU A 338 -18.04 45.13 7.98
N CYS A 339 -18.74 44.02 8.06
CA CYS A 339 -19.72 43.71 7.00
C CYS A 339 -20.86 42.77 7.44
N ILE A 340 -21.95 43.32 8.00
CA ILE A 340 -23.20 42.60 8.24
C ILE A 340 -23.77 42.04 6.91
N ALA A 341 -23.58 42.70 5.79
CA ALA A 341 -24.01 42.22 4.47
C ALA A 341 -23.16 41.03 3.96
N PHE A 342 -21.88 40.94 4.33
CA PHE A 342 -21.00 39.82 3.96
C PHE A 342 -21.33 38.56 4.76
N VAL A 343 -21.83 38.68 6.00
CA VAL A 343 -22.21 37.54 6.83
C VAL A 343 -23.38 36.77 6.21
N LEU A 344 -24.32 37.42 5.56
CA LEU A 344 -25.44 36.73 4.90
C LEU A 344 -24.98 35.94 3.65
N CYS A 345 -24.13 36.54 2.82
CA CYS A 345 -23.52 35.83 1.68
C CYS A 345 -22.61 34.69 2.12
N PHE A 346 -21.86 34.88 3.23
CA PHE A 346 -20.98 33.85 3.79
C PHE A 346 -21.80 32.69 4.39
N VAL A 347 -22.92 32.94 5.05
CA VAL A 347 -23.82 31.91 5.57
C VAL A 347 -24.47 31.12 4.43
N LEU A 348 -24.87 31.79 3.34
CA LEU A 348 -25.41 31.12 2.15
C LEU A 348 -24.34 30.29 1.44
N TYR A 349 -23.12 30.84 1.29
CA TYR A 349 -21.98 30.11 0.74
C TYR A 349 -21.59 28.90 1.61
N ARG A 350 -21.61 29.07 2.93
CA ARG A 350 -21.36 27.97 3.86
C ARG A 350 -22.39 26.84 3.75
N ARG A 351 -23.70 27.20 3.62
CA ARG A 351 -24.77 26.20 3.39
C ARG A 351 -24.55 25.45 2.08
N TYR A 352 -24.15 26.14 1.03
CA TYR A 352 -23.82 25.56 -0.26
C TYR A 352 -22.59 24.62 -0.17
N ALA A 353 -21.53 25.07 0.52
CA ALA A 353 -20.30 24.26 0.69
C ALA A 353 -20.54 23.01 1.57
N ILE A 354 -21.36 23.13 2.61
CA ILE A 354 -21.74 21.98 3.46
C ILE A 354 -22.57 20.99 2.66
N ALA A 355 -23.49 21.48 1.81
CA ALA A 355 -24.26 20.62 0.92
C ALA A 355 -23.36 19.91 -0.12
N GLN A 356 -22.39 20.62 -0.68
CA GLN A 356 -21.38 20.05 -1.60
C GLN A 356 -20.46 19.04 -0.90
N ILE A 357 -20.03 19.34 0.34
CA ILE A 357 -19.21 18.40 1.14
C ILE A 357 -20.02 17.16 1.55
N HIS A 358 -21.32 17.31 1.84
CA HIS A 358 -22.19 16.17 2.13
C HIS A 358 -22.38 15.28 0.89
N VAL A 359 -22.60 15.91 -0.27
CA VAL A 359 -22.69 15.18 -1.56
C VAL A 359 -21.36 14.49 -1.88
N SER A 360 -20.22 15.18 -1.67
CA SER A 360 -18.88 14.59 -1.90
C SER A 360 -18.57 13.48 -0.90
N LYS A 361 -18.96 13.61 0.36
CA LYS A 361 -18.82 12.53 1.38
C LYS A 361 -19.66 11.31 1.02
N GLU A 362 -20.88 11.54 0.57
CA GLU A 362 -21.79 10.46 0.13
C GLU A 362 -21.25 9.78 -1.13
N GLN A 363 -20.71 10.56 -2.09
CA GLN A 363 -20.05 10.02 -3.28
C GLN A 363 -18.78 9.23 -2.94
N ILE A 364 -17.94 9.73 -2.03
CA ILE A 364 -16.72 9.02 -1.57
C ILE A 364 -17.08 7.75 -0.80
N SER A 365 -18.12 7.82 0.07
CA SER A 365 -18.64 6.64 0.78
C SER A 365 -19.20 5.61 -0.21
N ASN A 366 -19.96 6.06 -1.19
CA ASN A 366 -20.53 5.18 -2.22
C ASN A 366 -19.44 4.60 -3.14
N LEU A 367 -18.40 5.41 -3.52
CA LEU A 367 -17.25 4.90 -4.26
C LEU A 367 -16.43 3.90 -3.45
N SER A 368 -16.23 4.14 -2.15
CA SER A 368 -15.47 3.23 -1.29
C SER A 368 -16.21 1.90 -1.10
N VAL A 369 -17.54 1.94 -0.96
CA VAL A 369 -18.40 0.73 -0.91
C VAL A 369 -18.40 0.02 -2.27
N GLN A 370 -18.47 0.79 -3.36
CA GLN A 370 -18.46 0.24 -4.73
C GLN A 370 -17.08 -0.37 -5.08
N MET A 371 -16.00 0.28 -4.69
CA MET A 371 -14.63 -0.25 -4.85
C MET A 371 -14.39 -1.49 -3.99
N LYS A 372 -14.92 -1.50 -2.75
CA LYS A 372 -14.84 -2.69 -1.88
C LYS A 372 -15.65 -3.85 -2.46
N GLY A 373 -16.85 -3.59 -2.97
CA GLY A 373 -17.66 -4.59 -3.67
C GLY A 373 -16.98 -5.11 -4.95
N GLN A 374 -16.38 -4.23 -5.75
CA GLN A 374 -15.64 -4.61 -6.95
C GLN A 374 -14.34 -5.37 -6.61
N ALA A 375 -13.64 -4.97 -5.54
CA ALA A 375 -12.46 -5.68 -5.05
C ALA A 375 -12.82 -7.08 -4.55
N ASP A 376 -13.93 -7.22 -3.83
CA ASP A 376 -14.44 -8.53 -3.38
C ASP A 376 -14.90 -9.40 -4.55
N GLU A 377 -15.57 -8.84 -5.56
CA GLU A 377 -15.93 -9.57 -6.79
C GLU A 377 -14.68 -9.94 -7.62
N LEU A 378 -13.71 -9.04 -7.79
CA LEU A 378 -12.46 -9.34 -8.48
C LEU A 378 -11.62 -10.37 -7.71
N HIS A 379 -11.56 -10.26 -6.39
CA HIS A 379 -10.92 -11.28 -5.55
C HIS A 379 -11.60 -12.64 -5.70
N LYS A 380 -12.91 -12.65 -5.74
CA LYS A 380 -13.71 -13.86 -5.98
C LYS A 380 -13.45 -14.46 -7.39
N HIS A 381 -13.40 -13.61 -8.44
CA HIS A 381 -13.06 -14.03 -9.81
C HIS A 381 -11.62 -14.50 -9.94
N ALA A 382 -10.65 -13.81 -9.33
CA ALA A 382 -9.25 -14.21 -9.33
C ALA A 382 -9.04 -15.55 -8.60
N MET A 383 -9.77 -15.77 -7.49
CA MET A 383 -9.77 -17.04 -6.76
C MET A 383 -10.40 -18.18 -7.57
N LEU A 384 -11.48 -17.90 -8.31
CA LEU A 384 -12.11 -18.86 -9.20
C LEU A 384 -11.14 -19.30 -10.30
N HIS A 385 -10.45 -18.34 -10.92
CA HIS A 385 -9.45 -18.61 -11.97
C HIS A 385 -8.23 -19.38 -11.43
N TYR A 386 -7.79 -19.06 -10.21
CA TYR A 386 -6.70 -19.77 -9.53
C TYR A 386 -7.05 -21.23 -9.24
N HIS A 387 -8.27 -21.48 -8.77
CA HIS A 387 -8.74 -22.86 -8.53
C HIS A 387 -8.82 -23.65 -9.83
N ASP A 388 -9.33 -23.06 -10.92
CA ASP A 388 -9.41 -23.72 -12.21
C ASP A 388 -8.02 -24.08 -12.75
N GLU A 389 -7.05 -23.18 -12.63
CA GLU A 389 -5.66 -23.44 -13.03
C GLU A 389 -5.01 -24.54 -12.18
N CYS A 390 -5.24 -24.54 -10.87
CA CYS A 390 -4.77 -25.59 -9.97
C CYS A 390 -5.42 -26.95 -10.29
N LEU A 391 -6.72 -26.97 -10.54
CA LEU A 391 -7.44 -28.16 -10.93
C LEU A 391 -6.95 -28.70 -12.26
N ASP A 392 -6.67 -27.83 -13.24
CA ASP A 392 -6.12 -28.23 -14.52
C ASP A 392 -4.70 -28.81 -14.40
N LYS A 393 -3.85 -28.25 -13.54
CA LYS A 393 -2.52 -28.81 -13.24
C LYS A 393 -2.65 -30.23 -12.65
N ILE A 394 -3.58 -30.42 -11.70
CA ILE A 394 -3.85 -31.72 -11.09
C ILE A 394 -4.36 -32.70 -12.17
N ARG A 395 -5.33 -32.30 -12.99
CA ARG A 395 -5.92 -33.14 -14.06
C ARG A 395 -4.91 -33.50 -15.15
N ARG A 396 -4.01 -32.59 -15.55
CA ARG A 396 -2.92 -32.87 -16.50
C ARG A 396 -1.94 -33.89 -15.94
N LYS A 397 -1.58 -33.80 -14.66
CA LYS A 397 -0.68 -34.73 -14.00
C LYS A 397 -1.35 -36.09 -13.71
N HIS A 398 -2.64 -36.05 -13.44
CA HIS A 398 -3.46 -37.24 -13.11
C HIS A 398 -4.77 -37.18 -13.91
N PRO A 399 -4.76 -37.64 -15.18
CA PRO A 399 -5.96 -37.60 -16.03
C PRO A 399 -7.12 -38.50 -15.52
N LYS A 400 -6.80 -39.44 -14.67
CA LYS A 400 -7.76 -40.32 -13.96
C LYS A 400 -7.33 -40.42 -12.49
N PRO A 401 -8.30 -40.65 -11.54
CA PRO A 401 -7.97 -40.91 -10.15
C PRO A 401 -7.03 -42.11 -10.01
N ARG A 402 -6.05 -42.03 -9.15
CA ARG A 402 -5.14 -43.16 -8.84
C ARG A 402 -5.83 -44.16 -7.93
N HIS A 403 -5.52 -45.41 -8.06
CA HIS A 403 -6.05 -46.47 -7.21
C HIS A 403 -5.73 -46.25 -5.71
N GLN A 404 -4.60 -45.59 -5.41
CA GLN A 404 -4.17 -45.27 -4.04
C GLN A 404 -4.95 -44.11 -3.41
N TRP A 405 -5.77 -43.38 -4.18
CA TRP A 405 -6.57 -42.23 -3.70
C TRP A 405 -7.90 -42.66 -3.04
N ASN A 406 -8.10 -43.91 -2.79
CA ASN A 406 -9.18 -44.43 -1.93
C ASN A 406 -8.96 -44.09 -0.44
N GLU A 407 -7.71 -43.75 -0.06
CA GLU A 407 -7.32 -43.27 1.27
C GLU A 407 -7.06 -41.76 1.24
N TYR A 408 -7.63 -41.05 2.22
CA TYR A 408 -7.57 -39.57 2.25
C TYR A 408 -6.14 -39.03 2.38
N ASP A 409 -5.30 -39.65 3.20
CA ASP A 409 -3.94 -39.20 3.42
C ASP A 409 -3.06 -39.32 2.15
N SER A 410 -3.25 -40.36 1.36
CA SER A 410 -2.58 -40.56 0.07
C SER A 410 -3.04 -39.50 -0.95
N LEU A 411 -4.35 -39.27 -1.05
CA LEU A 411 -4.96 -38.26 -1.89
C LEU A 411 -4.53 -36.85 -1.49
N LYS A 412 -4.57 -36.53 -0.19
CA LYS A 412 -4.15 -35.27 0.37
C LYS A 412 -2.69 -34.97 0.03
N LYS A 413 -1.79 -35.92 0.15
CA LYS A 413 -0.37 -35.74 -0.19
C LYS A 413 -0.14 -35.28 -1.63
N ASP A 414 -0.89 -35.85 -2.57
CA ASP A 414 -0.75 -35.52 -3.98
C ASP A 414 -1.41 -34.20 -4.37
N VAL A 415 -2.48 -33.80 -3.67
CA VAL A 415 -3.33 -32.64 -4.00
C VAL A 415 -2.94 -31.39 -3.18
N ASN A 416 -2.43 -31.56 -1.96
CA ASN A 416 -2.06 -30.48 -1.06
C ASN A 416 -1.11 -29.40 -1.68
N PRO A 417 -0.13 -29.74 -2.53
CA PRO A 417 0.70 -28.73 -3.19
C PRO A 417 -0.07 -27.72 -4.06
N TYR A 418 -1.30 -28.07 -4.45
CA TYR A 418 -2.14 -27.30 -5.36
C TYR A 418 -3.36 -26.68 -4.69
N LEU A 419 -3.91 -27.34 -3.66
CA LEU A 419 -5.19 -27.00 -3.03
C LEU A 419 -5.08 -26.91 -1.50
N HIS A 420 -3.96 -26.45 -0.97
CA HIS A 420 -3.66 -26.44 0.47
C HIS A 420 -4.77 -25.80 1.31
N ASP A 421 -5.13 -24.56 1.01
CA ASP A 421 -6.11 -23.81 1.81
C ASP A 421 -7.53 -24.37 1.64
N TRP A 422 -7.84 -24.89 0.45
CA TRP A 422 -9.11 -25.57 0.20
C TRP A 422 -9.24 -26.86 1.01
N LEU A 423 -8.16 -27.60 1.15
CA LEU A 423 -8.13 -28.82 1.98
C LEU A 423 -8.30 -28.49 3.46
N ILE A 424 -7.70 -27.40 3.94
CA ILE A 424 -7.90 -26.92 5.32
C ILE A 424 -9.37 -26.56 5.55
N ALA A 425 -9.99 -25.85 4.62
CA ALA A 425 -11.41 -25.49 4.73
C ALA A 425 -12.32 -26.75 4.70
N LEU A 426 -11.97 -27.77 3.89
CA LEU A 426 -12.67 -29.02 3.86
C LEU A 426 -12.58 -29.78 5.20
N GLU A 427 -11.42 -29.80 5.83
CA GLU A 427 -11.18 -30.48 7.11
C GLU A 427 -11.96 -29.84 8.27
N LYS A 428 -12.21 -28.53 8.24
CA LYS A 428 -13.06 -27.82 9.22
C LYS A 428 -14.52 -28.33 9.22
N LEU A 429 -14.99 -28.98 8.16
CA LEU A 429 -16.34 -29.56 8.08
C LEU A 429 -16.55 -30.84 8.90
N ASN A 430 -15.50 -31.34 9.54
CA ASN A 430 -15.53 -32.56 10.38
C ASN A 430 -16.14 -33.79 9.68
N LEU A 431 -15.84 -33.95 8.39
CA LEU A 431 -16.26 -35.10 7.59
C LEU A 431 -15.38 -36.34 7.87
N THR A 432 -15.88 -37.53 7.59
CA THR A 432 -15.05 -38.72 7.67
C THR A 432 -14.01 -38.74 6.55
N GLN A 433 -12.92 -39.47 6.72
CA GLN A 433 -11.85 -39.56 5.71
C GLN A 433 -12.42 -39.97 4.31
N ARG A 434 -13.36 -40.88 4.26
CA ARG A 434 -13.98 -41.31 2.97
C ARG A 434 -14.95 -40.26 2.39
N GLU A 435 -15.58 -39.42 3.22
CA GLU A 435 -16.36 -38.26 2.76
C GLU A 435 -15.46 -37.20 2.21
N ASN A 436 -14.30 -36.96 2.83
CA ASN A 436 -13.28 -36.06 2.32
C ASN A 436 -12.73 -36.52 0.96
N VAL A 437 -12.42 -37.82 0.81
CA VAL A 437 -12.02 -38.39 -0.49
C VAL A 437 -13.08 -38.11 -1.56
N PHE A 438 -14.35 -38.33 -1.25
CA PHE A 438 -15.45 -38.07 -2.19
C PHE A 438 -15.51 -36.58 -2.57
N CYS A 439 -15.40 -35.66 -1.60
CA CYS A 439 -15.40 -34.21 -1.85
C CYS A 439 -14.25 -33.79 -2.77
N VAL A 440 -13.02 -34.27 -2.48
CA VAL A 440 -11.83 -33.92 -3.25
C VAL A 440 -11.95 -34.49 -4.69
N LEU A 441 -12.34 -35.72 -4.85
CA LEU A 441 -12.49 -36.31 -6.18
C LEU A 441 -13.63 -35.67 -6.99
N SER A 442 -14.75 -35.35 -6.35
CA SER A 442 -15.87 -34.62 -7.00
C SER A 442 -15.49 -33.20 -7.39
N PHE A 443 -14.58 -32.58 -6.66
CA PHE A 443 -14.08 -31.23 -6.97
C PHE A 443 -13.06 -31.27 -8.13
N ILE A 444 -12.14 -32.22 -8.12
CA ILE A 444 -11.12 -32.36 -9.18
C ILE A 444 -11.76 -32.82 -10.48
N TYR A 445 -12.70 -33.77 -10.43
CA TYR A 445 -13.31 -34.40 -11.60
C TYR A 445 -14.84 -34.25 -11.63
N PRO A 446 -15.36 -33.01 -11.80
CA PRO A 446 -16.82 -32.74 -11.70
C PRO A 446 -17.64 -33.42 -12.79
N GLN A 447 -17.03 -33.84 -13.89
CA GLN A 447 -17.69 -34.56 -15.00
C GLN A 447 -17.68 -36.07 -14.83
N MET A 448 -17.07 -36.59 -13.77
CA MET A 448 -16.99 -38.03 -13.55
C MET A 448 -18.36 -38.57 -13.11
N SER A 449 -18.75 -39.73 -13.70
CA SER A 449 -20.00 -40.37 -13.29
C SER A 449 -19.93 -40.90 -11.85
N ILE A 450 -21.11 -41.06 -11.22
CA ILE A 450 -21.16 -41.58 -9.85
C ILE A 450 -20.63 -43.04 -9.80
N GLU A 451 -20.77 -43.79 -10.91
CA GLU A 451 -20.21 -45.15 -11.06
C GLU A 451 -18.69 -45.13 -11.06
N ASP A 452 -18.10 -44.23 -11.83
CA ASP A 452 -16.65 -44.11 -11.93
C ASP A 452 -16.04 -43.59 -10.61
N LEU A 453 -16.72 -42.66 -9.92
CA LEU A 453 -16.33 -42.22 -8.59
C LEU A 453 -16.37 -43.35 -7.57
N ALA A 454 -17.45 -44.17 -7.59
CA ALA A 454 -17.60 -45.32 -6.70
C ALA A 454 -16.50 -46.33 -6.96
N HIS A 455 -16.19 -46.62 -8.23
CA HIS A 455 -15.09 -47.50 -8.62
C HIS A 455 -13.75 -47.00 -8.14
N SER A 456 -13.47 -45.70 -8.33
CA SER A 456 -12.23 -45.02 -7.85
C SER A 456 -12.08 -45.08 -6.34
N MET A 457 -13.18 -45.09 -5.59
CA MET A 457 -13.19 -45.18 -4.13
C MET A 457 -13.28 -46.64 -3.63
N CYS A 458 -13.24 -47.61 -4.49
CA CYS A 458 -13.36 -49.06 -4.18
C CYS A 458 -14.63 -49.41 -3.38
N ILE A 459 -15.78 -48.81 -3.74
CA ILE A 459 -17.10 -49.06 -3.11
C ILE A 459 -18.19 -49.20 -4.16
N THR A 460 -19.34 -49.75 -3.77
CA THR A 460 -20.49 -49.83 -4.66
C THR A 460 -21.16 -48.50 -4.88
N LYS A 461 -21.83 -48.31 -6.03
CA LYS A 461 -22.62 -47.10 -6.35
C LYS A 461 -23.64 -46.78 -5.25
N SER A 462 -24.35 -47.80 -4.75
CA SER A 462 -25.35 -47.67 -3.68
C SER A 462 -24.72 -47.14 -2.39
N ALA A 463 -23.55 -47.68 -2.01
CA ALA A 463 -22.81 -47.18 -0.82
C ALA A 463 -22.35 -45.76 -0.97
N LEU A 464 -21.94 -45.33 -2.18
CA LEU A 464 -21.56 -43.94 -2.46
C LEU A 464 -22.76 -43.00 -2.37
N MET A 465 -23.92 -43.36 -2.91
CA MET A 465 -25.14 -42.56 -2.86
C MET A 465 -25.61 -42.34 -1.42
N VAL A 466 -25.59 -43.36 -0.58
CA VAL A 466 -25.93 -43.25 0.85
C VAL A 466 -24.97 -42.29 1.56
N ARG A 467 -23.67 -42.38 1.27
CA ARG A 467 -22.68 -41.44 1.84
C ARG A 467 -22.89 -40.01 1.37
N LYS A 468 -23.08 -39.81 0.08
CA LYS A 468 -23.40 -38.50 -0.49
C LYS A 468 -24.58 -37.84 0.25
N THR A 469 -25.67 -38.59 0.44
CA THR A 469 -26.88 -38.11 1.12
C THR A 469 -26.61 -37.80 2.59
N ARG A 470 -25.87 -38.62 3.33
CA ARG A 470 -25.51 -38.37 4.73
C ARG A 470 -24.61 -37.14 4.86
N MET A 471 -23.62 -37.02 4.01
CA MET A 471 -22.68 -35.92 4.00
C MET A 471 -23.39 -34.57 3.68
N THR A 472 -24.19 -34.51 2.62
CA THR A 472 -24.93 -33.29 2.26
C THR A 472 -25.91 -32.88 3.35
N LYS A 473 -26.54 -33.82 4.03
CA LYS A 473 -27.39 -33.55 5.20
C LYS A 473 -26.56 -33.01 6.38
N LYS A 474 -25.36 -33.51 6.61
CA LYS A 474 -24.44 -33.07 7.66
C LYS A 474 -23.94 -31.63 7.43
N ILE A 475 -23.69 -31.28 6.18
CA ILE A 475 -23.25 -29.93 5.77
C ILE A 475 -24.43 -28.95 5.66
N GLY A 476 -25.68 -29.43 5.63
CA GLY A 476 -26.89 -28.59 5.51
C GLY A 476 -27.22 -28.15 4.08
N ILE A 477 -26.79 -28.90 3.05
CA ILE A 477 -27.01 -28.58 1.63
C ILE A 477 -27.75 -29.70 0.90
N THR A 478 -28.29 -29.40 -0.27
CA THR A 478 -28.87 -30.43 -1.16
C THR A 478 -27.78 -31.08 -2.02
N SER A 479 -28.05 -32.29 -2.52
CA SER A 479 -27.14 -32.97 -3.43
C SER A 479 -26.85 -32.22 -4.74
N ALA A 480 -27.78 -31.39 -5.18
CA ALA A 480 -27.60 -30.51 -6.36
C ALA A 480 -26.67 -29.34 -6.08
N GLN A 481 -26.65 -28.84 -4.85
CA GLN A 481 -25.81 -27.71 -4.44
C GLN A 481 -24.36 -28.10 -4.13
N LEU A 482 -24.04 -29.39 -4.04
CA LEU A 482 -22.74 -29.88 -3.60
C LEU A 482 -21.59 -29.37 -4.47
N GLY A 483 -21.74 -29.37 -5.79
CA GLY A 483 -20.71 -28.88 -6.70
C GLY A 483 -20.36 -27.39 -6.46
N ASN A 484 -21.39 -26.56 -6.39
CA ASN A 484 -21.22 -25.12 -6.11
C ASN A 484 -20.69 -24.88 -4.68
N PHE A 485 -21.09 -25.67 -3.72
CA PHE A 485 -20.58 -25.59 -2.36
C PHE A 485 -19.09 -25.92 -2.31
N LEU A 486 -18.64 -27.00 -2.92
CA LEU A 486 -17.24 -27.39 -2.96
C LEU A 486 -16.37 -26.34 -3.71
N TYR A 487 -16.93 -25.75 -4.76
CA TYR A 487 -16.25 -24.71 -5.52
C TYR A 487 -16.05 -23.42 -4.70
N ASN A 488 -16.99 -23.09 -3.83
CA ASN A 488 -16.96 -21.90 -3.00
C ASN A 488 -16.48 -22.17 -1.55
N LEU A 489 -15.96 -23.35 -1.25
CA LEU A 489 -15.65 -23.79 0.12
C LEU A 489 -14.66 -22.87 0.88
N ARG A 490 -13.85 -22.11 0.15
CA ARG A 490 -12.86 -21.17 0.72
C ARG A 490 -13.45 -19.79 1.07
N SER A 491 -14.64 -19.46 0.61
CA SER A 491 -15.31 -18.19 0.89
C SER A 491 -16.14 -18.22 2.18
N ILE A 492 -16.08 -19.32 2.94
CA ILE A 492 -16.78 -19.47 4.22
C ILE A 492 -15.75 -19.32 5.34
N ASP A 493 -15.32 -18.07 5.58
CA ASP A 493 -14.70 -17.60 6.82
C ASP A 493 -15.63 -16.63 7.52
#